data_9dad8d350e4ab18723d9b43cc7fb370b
#
_entry.id   9dad8d350e4ab18723d9b43cc7fb370b
#
_cell.length_a   1.000
_cell.length_b   1.000
_cell.length_c   1.000
_cell.angle_alpha   90.00
_cell.angle_beta   90.00
_cell.angle_gamma   90.00
#
_symmetry.space_group_name_H-M   'P 1'
#
loop_
_entity.id
_entity.type
_entity.pdbx_description
1 polymer ?
#
loop_
_entity_poly.entity_id
_entity_poly.type
_entity_poly.pdbx_seq_one_letter_code
_entity_poly.pdbx_strand_id
1 'polypeptide(L)'
;IAAYHDLGIPQGRDTHHLTSARCLLEDDKLKEWFTDEQLILMAEAIEDHRASSKNSPRSLYGKIVAEADRMIDAETVIRRTIQYGLSHYPDLGKEEQYRRMVHHMHEKYAEGGYLKLWFAESSNAKRLDELREIIKDEERLKEYFTAIYDKIK
;
A
#
# COMPACT_ATOMS: atom_id res chain seq x y z
N ILE A 1 7.82 -15.35 -3.95
CA ILE A 1 7.73 -14.10 -3.17
C ILE A 1 6.26 -13.71 -2.96
N ALA A 2 5.47 -13.54 -4.04
CA ALA A 2 4.09 -13.05 -3.95
C ALA A 2 3.20 -13.84 -2.97
N ALA A 3 3.32 -15.17 -2.91
CA ALA A 3 2.54 -16.00 -2.00
C ALA A 3 2.87 -15.79 -0.51
N TYR A 4 4.05 -15.25 -0.20
CA TYR A 4 4.55 -15.11 1.18
C TYR A 4 4.50 -13.69 1.73
N HIS A 5 4.42 -12.65 0.88
CA HIS A 5 4.67 -11.26 1.31
C HIS A 5 3.79 -10.78 2.46
N ASP A 6 2.59 -11.33 2.60
CA ASP A 6 1.58 -10.94 3.61
C ASP A 6 1.23 -12.05 4.62
N LEU A 7 1.90 -13.21 4.61
CA LEU A 7 1.61 -14.31 5.54
C LEU A 7 1.79 -13.92 7.02
N GLY A 8 2.60 -12.92 7.31
CA GLY A 8 2.83 -12.40 8.65
C GLY A 8 1.75 -11.47 9.20
N ILE A 9 0.75 -11.06 8.41
CA ILE A 9 -0.30 -10.13 8.85
C ILE A 9 -1.01 -10.55 10.14
N PRO A 10 -1.38 -11.85 10.35
CA PRO A 10 -2.01 -12.28 11.60
C PRO A 10 -1.16 -12.08 12.85
N GLN A 11 0.16 -11.95 12.69
CA GLN A 11 1.12 -11.75 13.80
C GLN A 11 1.36 -10.26 14.11
N GLY A 12 0.79 -9.35 13.33
CA GLY A 12 0.86 -7.91 13.53
C GLY A 12 1.17 -7.15 12.25
N ARG A 13 0.28 -6.21 11.90
CA ARG A 13 0.38 -5.44 10.65
C ARG A 13 1.66 -4.57 10.57
N ASP A 14 2.18 -4.12 11.70
CA ASP A 14 3.36 -3.25 11.70
C ASP A 14 4.67 -3.98 11.39
N THR A 15 4.74 -5.25 11.71
CA THR A 15 5.92 -6.10 11.53
C THR A 15 5.71 -7.22 10.51
N HIS A 16 4.55 -7.26 9.81
CA HIS A 16 4.20 -8.36 8.91
C HIS A 16 5.26 -8.65 7.85
N HIS A 17 5.93 -7.64 7.33
CA HIS A 17 6.99 -7.80 6.33
C HIS A 17 8.18 -8.62 6.86
N LEU A 18 8.55 -8.45 8.14
CA LEU A 18 9.60 -9.23 8.79
C LEU A 18 9.14 -10.66 9.11
N THR A 19 7.92 -10.79 9.64
CA THR A 19 7.35 -12.10 9.96
C THR A 19 7.05 -12.93 8.72
N SER A 20 6.62 -12.30 7.62
CA SER A 20 6.42 -12.92 6.31
C SER A 20 7.73 -13.44 5.72
N ALA A 21 8.80 -12.64 5.78
CA ALA A 21 10.13 -13.06 5.35
C ALA A 21 10.64 -14.27 6.15
N ARG A 22 10.40 -14.27 7.47
CA ARG A 22 10.73 -15.42 8.33
C ARG A 22 9.93 -16.66 7.92
N CYS A 23 8.63 -16.56 7.69
CA CYS A 23 7.81 -17.67 7.21
C CYS A 23 8.37 -18.29 5.91
N LEU A 24 8.89 -17.47 5.00
CA LEU A 24 9.52 -17.97 3.78
C LEU A 24 10.80 -18.74 4.09
N LEU A 25 11.68 -18.21 4.95
CA LEU A 25 12.96 -18.84 5.28
C LEU A 25 12.81 -20.14 6.10
N GLU A 26 11.73 -20.26 6.87
CA GLU A 26 11.41 -21.42 7.69
C GLU A 26 10.67 -22.54 6.91
N ASP A 27 10.27 -22.30 5.67
CA ASP A 27 9.61 -23.32 4.83
C ASP A 27 10.65 -24.20 4.13
N ASP A 28 10.96 -25.35 4.77
CA ASP A 28 11.92 -26.31 4.24
C ASP A 28 11.57 -26.86 2.84
N LYS A 29 10.28 -26.84 2.45
CA LYS A 29 9.88 -27.29 1.10
C LYS A 29 10.44 -26.40 0.00
N LEU A 30 10.70 -25.14 0.27
CA LEU A 30 11.29 -24.23 -0.70
C LEU A 30 12.75 -24.59 -1.02
N LYS A 31 13.47 -25.23 -0.09
CA LYS A 31 14.85 -25.68 -0.29
C LYS A 31 14.98 -26.78 -1.36
N GLU A 32 13.88 -27.46 -1.69
CA GLU A 32 13.85 -28.40 -2.81
C GLU A 32 13.96 -27.73 -4.17
N TRP A 33 13.64 -26.43 -4.26
CA TRP A 33 13.52 -25.67 -5.51
C TRP A 33 14.46 -24.48 -5.61
N PHE A 34 14.93 -23.95 -4.49
CA PHE A 34 15.70 -22.71 -4.43
C PHE A 34 16.96 -22.89 -3.59
N THR A 35 18.05 -22.24 -3.99
CA THR A 35 19.28 -22.16 -3.20
C THR A 35 19.09 -21.22 -2.00
N ASP A 36 19.98 -21.31 -1.01
CA ASP A 36 19.96 -20.43 0.15
C ASP A 36 20.07 -18.94 -0.25
N GLU A 37 20.90 -18.61 -1.25
CA GLU A 37 21.04 -17.25 -1.76
C GLU A 37 19.74 -16.76 -2.40
N GLN A 38 19.03 -17.62 -3.12
CA GLN A 38 17.73 -17.28 -3.71
C GLN A 38 16.66 -17.08 -2.62
N LEU A 39 16.65 -17.89 -1.58
CA LEU A 39 15.74 -17.74 -0.45
C LEU A 39 16.00 -16.45 0.31
N ILE A 40 17.27 -16.09 0.54
CA ILE A 40 17.63 -14.81 1.15
C ILE A 40 17.15 -13.64 0.28
N LEU A 41 17.41 -13.68 -1.03
CA LEU A 41 16.95 -12.64 -1.96
C LEU A 41 15.42 -12.47 -1.96
N MET A 42 14.68 -13.58 -1.89
CA MET A 42 13.23 -13.56 -1.80
C MET A 42 12.72 -13.00 -0.46
N ALA A 43 13.37 -13.36 0.64
CA ALA A 43 13.05 -12.83 1.97
C ALA A 43 13.31 -11.32 2.05
N GLU A 44 14.44 -10.85 1.53
CA GLU A 44 14.76 -9.43 1.44
C GLU A 44 13.72 -8.66 0.60
N ALA A 45 13.25 -9.24 -0.51
CA ALA A 45 12.20 -8.62 -1.32
C ALA A 45 10.86 -8.52 -0.58
N ILE A 46 10.55 -9.49 0.30
CA ILE A 46 9.38 -9.45 1.18
C ILE A 46 9.56 -8.36 2.26
N GLU A 47 10.72 -8.27 2.90
CA GLU A 47 10.98 -7.21 3.88
C GLU A 47 10.83 -5.80 3.29
N ASP A 48 11.24 -5.62 2.03
CA ASP A 48 11.30 -4.33 1.36
C ASP A 48 9.96 -3.85 0.80
N HIS A 49 8.89 -4.69 0.77
CA HIS A 49 7.65 -4.35 0.06
C HIS A 49 6.83 -3.25 0.72
N ARG A 50 7.04 -2.95 2.00
CA ARG A 50 6.20 -2.03 2.76
C ARG A 50 6.26 -0.59 2.23
N ALA A 51 5.09 0.03 1.96
CA ALA A 51 4.98 1.40 1.44
C ALA A 51 5.58 2.47 2.36
N SER A 52 5.50 2.27 3.66
CA SER A 52 6.01 3.19 4.68
C SER A 52 7.50 2.98 5.00
N SER A 53 8.18 2.08 4.29
CA SER A 53 9.63 1.91 4.44
C SER A 53 10.36 3.18 4.02
N LYS A 54 11.31 3.63 4.85
CA LYS A 54 12.16 4.79 4.57
C LYS A 54 13.23 4.48 3.53
N ASN A 55 13.62 3.21 3.42
CA ASN A 55 14.68 2.75 2.53
C ASN A 55 14.12 2.30 1.18
N SER A 56 14.90 2.46 0.15
CA SER A 56 14.62 1.85 -1.17
C SER A 56 14.77 0.35 -1.07
N PRO A 57 13.94 -0.43 -1.81
CA PRO A 57 14.14 -1.86 -1.92
C PRO A 57 15.55 -2.21 -2.41
N ARG A 58 16.17 -3.18 -1.76
CA ARG A 58 17.57 -3.61 -1.98
C ARG A 58 17.80 -4.24 -3.35
N SER A 59 16.77 -4.83 -3.94
CA SER A 59 16.87 -5.57 -5.18
C SER A 59 15.79 -5.18 -6.18
N LEU A 60 15.97 -5.60 -7.45
CA LEU A 60 14.92 -5.50 -8.47
C LEU A 60 13.65 -6.25 -8.07
N TYR A 61 13.79 -7.42 -7.43
CA TYR A 61 12.65 -8.19 -6.94
C TYR A 61 11.89 -7.45 -5.84
N GLY A 62 12.60 -6.82 -4.91
CA GLY A 62 11.99 -5.96 -3.90
C GLY A 62 11.21 -4.79 -4.51
N LYS A 63 11.76 -4.14 -5.54
CA LYS A 63 11.06 -3.06 -6.28
C LYS A 63 9.80 -3.57 -6.98
N ILE A 64 9.87 -4.73 -7.64
CA ILE A 64 8.73 -5.35 -8.33
C ILE A 64 7.63 -5.68 -7.33
N VAL A 65 7.97 -6.35 -6.23
CA VAL A 65 6.98 -6.75 -5.21
C VAL A 65 6.37 -5.51 -4.54
N ALA A 66 7.21 -4.56 -4.13
CA ALA A 66 6.76 -3.32 -3.52
C ALA A 66 5.79 -2.56 -4.42
N GLU A 67 6.02 -2.50 -5.73
CA GLU A 67 5.14 -1.80 -6.66
C GLU A 67 3.90 -2.62 -7.03
N ALA A 68 4.04 -3.94 -7.22
CA ALA A 68 2.92 -4.82 -7.53
C ALA A 68 1.88 -4.88 -6.40
N ASP A 69 2.32 -4.75 -5.14
CA ASP A 69 1.43 -4.66 -3.97
C ASP A 69 0.65 -3.33 -3.89
N ARG A 70 0.94 -2.34 -4.73
CA ARG A 70 0.22 -1.06 -4.70
C ARG A 70 -1.09 -1.17 -5.47
N MET A 71 -2.20 -1.04 -4.75
CA MET A 71 -3.50 -0.83 -5.36
C MET A 71 -3.73 0.69 -5.49
N ILE A 72 -3.50 1.21 -6.69
CA ILE A 72 -3.65 2.64 -7.00
C ILE A 72 -4.78 2.81 -8.02
N ASP A 73 -5.99 2.78 -7.51
CA ASP A 73 -7.21 3.15 -8.22
C ASP A 73 -7.94 4.17 -7.37
N ALA A 74 -8.30 5.32 -7.93
CA ALA A 74 -8.79 6.47 -7.19
C ALA A 74 -10.01 6.13 -6.34
N GLU A 75 -11.02 5.48 -6.93
CA GLU A 75 -12.23 5.10 -6.18
C GLU A 75 -11.91 4.11 -5.05
N THR A 76 -11.08 3.11 -5.34
CA THR A 76 -10.70 2.09 -4.36
C THR A 76 -9.89 2.70 -3.21
N VAL A 77 -8.94 3.59 -3.51
CA VAL A 77 -8.12 4.26 -2.50
C VAL A 77 -8.97 5.13 -1.59
N ILE A 78 -9.84 5.96 -2.17
CA ILE A 78 -10.74 6.85 -1.42
C ILE A 78 -11.70 6.02 -0.58
N ARG A 79 -12.32 4.98 -1.14
CA ARG A 79 -13.22 4.06 -0.46
C ARG A 79 -12.56 3.40 0.75
N ARG A 80 -11.38 2.82 0.60
CA ARG A 80 -10.64 2.20 1.70
C ARG A 80 -10.26 3.20 2.79
N THR A 81 -9.90 4.42 2.41
CA THR A 81 -9.59 5.49 3.37
C THR A 81 -10.81 5.92 4.17
N ILE A 82 -11.99 6.00 3.55
CA ILE A 82 -13.27 6.26 4.22
C ILE A 82 -13.63 5.11 5.15
N GLN A 83 -13.58 3.86 4.67
CA GLN A 83 -13.89 2.67 5.48
C GLN A 83 -12.99 2.57 6.71
N TYR A 84 -11.71 2.83 6.55
CA TYR A 84 -10.77 2.90 7.67
C TYR A 84 -11.20 3.97 8.69
N GLY A 85 -11.57 5.16 8.21
CA GLY A 85 -12.03 6.24 9.08
C GLY A 85 -13.28 5.88 9.86
N LEU A 86 -14.28 5.32 9.19
CA LEU A 86 -15.53 4.90 9.83
C LEU A 86 -15.31 3.80 10.87
N SER A 87 -14.36 2.90 10.63
CA SER A 87 -14.03 1.79 11.53
C SER A 87 -13.21 2.22 12.76
N HIS A 88 -12.26 3.14 12.59
CA HIS A 88 -11.30 3.51 13.65
C HIS A 88 -11.68 4.80 14.37
N TYR A 89 -12.51 5.62 13.76
CA TYR A 89 -12.98 6.91 14.28
C TYR A 89 -14.49 7.05 14.07
N PRO A 90 -15.31 6.16 14.68
CA PRO A 90 -16.76 6.08 14.44
C PRO A 90 -17.52 7.33 14.90
N ASP A 91 -16.96 8.07 15.84
CA ASP A 91 -17.57 9.28 16.43
C ASP A 91 -17.38 10.53 15.57
N LEU A 92 -16.53 10.48 14.54
CA LEU A 92 -16.31 11.62 13.64
C LEU A 92 -17.50 11.82 12.70
N GLY A 93 -17.95 13.08 12.60
CA GLY A 93 -18.95 13.50 11.63
C GLY A 93 -18.43 13.44 10.18
N LYS A 94 -19.36 13.55 9.19
CA LYS A 94 -19.03 13.46 7.75
C LYS A 94 -17.91 14.42 7.36
N GLU A 95 -17.96 15.67 7.82
CA GLU A 95 -16.98 16.70 7.48
C GLU A 95 -15.59 16.39 8.10
N GLU A 96 -15.55 15.85 9.31
CA GLU A 96 -14.30 15.46 9.96
C GLU A 96 -13.68 14.23 9.29
N GLN A 97 -14.50 13.27 8.86
CA GLN A 97 -14.06 12.12 8.04
C GLN A 97 -13.50 12.59 6.69
N TYR A 98 -14.10 13.62 6.07
CA TYR A 98 -13.58 14.23 4.85
C TYR A 98 -12.20 14.83 5.08
N ARG A 99 -12.04 15.70 6.09
CA ARG A 99 -10.74 16.33 6.40
C ARG A 99 -9.66 15.31 6.70
N ARG A 100 -9.99 14.26 7.45
CA ARG A 100 -9.08 13.15 7.74
C ARG A 100 -8.66 12.44 6.45
N MET A 101 -9.60 12.16 5.57
CA MET A 101 -9.33 11.54 4.27
C MET A 101 -8.42 12.44 3.42
N VAL A 102 -8.74 13.72 3.27
CA VAL A 102 -7.90 14.69 2.52
C VAL A 102 -6.48 14.72 3.07
N HIS A 103 -6.31 14.83 4.39
CA HIS A 103 -4.99 14.80 5.02
C HIS A 103 -4.20 13.55 4.64
N HIS A 104 -4.82 12.36 4.74
CA HIS A 104 -4.18 11.09 4.38
C HIS A 104 -3.83 11.02 2.88
N MET A 105 -4.71 11.54 2.00
CA MET A 105 -4.46 11.57 0.56
C MET A 105 -3.22 12.42 0.25
N HIS A 106 -3.09 13.60 0.87
CA HIS A 106 -1.92 14.45 0.70
C HIS A 106 -0.64 13.82 1.27
N GLU A 107 -0.70 13.30 2.49
CA GLU A 107 0.45 12.68 3.16
C GLU A 107 1.04 11.51 2.37
N LYS A 108 0.18 10.71 1.75
CA LYS A 108 0.60 9.47 1.12
C LYS A 108 0.76 9.57 -0.39
N TYR A 109 -0.19 10.18 -1.11
CA TYR A 109 -0.31 10.05 -2.57
C TYR A 109 0.02 11.33 -3.34
N ALA A 110 -0.10 12.52 -2.75
CA ALA A 110 0.21 13.78 -3.42
C ALA A 110 1.70 13.85 -3.81
N GLU A 111 2.06 14.88 -4.59
CA GLU A 111 3.45 15.18 -4.89
C GLU A 111 4.23 15.41 -3.59
N GLY A 112 5.34 14.71 -3.42
CA GLY A 112 6.09 14.71 -2.15
C GLY A 112 5.55 13.78 -1.07
N GLY A 113 4.43 13.08 -1.29
CA GLY A 113 3.91 12.07 -0.38
C GLY A 113 4.86 10.87 -0.22
N TYR A 114 4.66 10.10 0.85
CA TYR A 114 5.59 9.01 1.15
C TYR A 114 5.46 7.78 0.23
N LEU A 115 4.38 7.66 -0.56
CA LEU A 115 4.26 6.57 -1.53
C LEU A 115 5.27 6.74 -2.65
N LYS A 116 6.12 5.75 -2.84
CA LYS A 116 7.11 5.70 -3.92
C LYS A 116 6.79 4.56 -4.87
N LEU A 117 6.96 4.81 -6.16
CA LEU A 117 6.96 3.84 -7.24
C LEU A 117 8.35 3.75 -7.84
N TRP A 118 8.66 2.59 -8.41
CA TRP A 118 10.02 2.26 -8.89
C TRP A 118 10.11 2.16 -10.40
N PHE A 119 8.96 2.10 -11.09
CA PHE A 119 8.88 1.94 -12.55
C PHE A 119 7.99 3.02 -13.16
N ALA A 120 8.62 4.02 -13.79
CA ALA A 120 7.92 5.19 -14.34
C ALA A 120 6.88 4.83 -15.43
N GLU A 121 7.10 3.74 -16.16
CA GLU A 121 6.21 3.28 -17.24
C GLU A 121 5.12 2.30 -16.74
N SER A 122 5.05 2.04 -15.45
CA SER A 122 4.08 1.10 -14.90
C SER A 122 2.64 1.63 -14.98
N SER A 123 1.68 0.71 -14.97
CA SER A 123 0.27 1.07 -14.82
C SER A 123 -0.02 1.78 -13.50
N ASN A 124 0.73 1.47 -12.45
CA ASN A 124 0.60 2.14 -11.16
C ASN A 124 1.10 3.59 -11.22
N ALA A 125 2.16 3.89 -11.99
CA ALA A 125 2.62 5.27 -12.18
C ALA A 125 1.52 6.12 -12.84
N LYS A 126 0.92 5.64 -13.92
CA LYS A 126 -0.19 6.33 -14.60
C LYS A 126 -1.39 6.58 -13.68
N ARG A 127 -1.78 5.56 -12.91
CA ARG A 127 -2.89 5.66 -11.95
C ARG A 127 -2.58 6.61 -10.79
N LEU A 128 -1.32 6.68 -10.38
CA LEU A 128 -0.90 7.63 -9.35
C LEU A 128 -0.99 9.07 -9.86
N ASP A 129 -0.61 9.31 -11.11
CA ASP A 129 -0.74 10.63 -11.72
C ASP A 129 -2.22 11.04 -11.85
N GLU A 130 -3.09 10.13 -12.29
CA GLU A 130 -4.55 10.37 -12.31
C GLU A 130 -5.11 10.68 -10.91
N LEU A 131 -4.68 9.95 -9.89
CA LEU A 131 -5.08 10.19 -8.50
C LEU A 131 -4.58 11.55 -7.99
N ARG A 132 -3.37 11.95 -8.36
CA ARG A 132 -2.79 13.26 -8.01
C ARG A 132 -3.59 14.42 -8.62
N GLU A 133 -4.06 14.29 -9.84
CA GLU A 133 -4.94 15.29 -10.45
C GLU A 133 -6.28 15.42 -9.71
N ILE A 134 -6.82 14.30 -9.20
CA ILE A 134 -8.02 14.34 -8.35
C ILE A 134 -7.71 15.01 -7.00
N ILE A 135 -6.56 14.74 -6.39
CA ILE A 135 -6.16 15.33 -5.09
C ILE A 135 -5.95 16.85 -5.21
N LYS A 136 -5.45 17.35 -6.34
CA LYS A 136 -5.23 18.77 -6.60
C LYS A 136 -6.56 19.54 -6.78
N ASP A 137 -7.60 18.87 -7.25
CA ASP A 137 -8.93 19.42 -7.47
C ASP A 137 -9.83 19.14 -6.26
N GLU A 138 -9.92 20.11 -5.35
CA GLU A 138 -10.68 19.97 -4.10
C GLU A 138 -12.16 19.67 -4.33
N GLU A 139 -12.78 20.27 -5.36
CA GLU A 139 -14.20 20.04 -5.68
C GLU A 139 -14.40 18.60 -6.15
N ARG A 140 -13.58 18.14 -7.07
CA ARG A 140 -13.59 16.76 -7.58
C ARG A 140 -13.32 15.75 -6.49
N LEU A 141 -12.35 15.99 -5.60
CA LEU A 141 -12.05 15.13 -4.47
C LEU A 141 -13.24 15.02 -3.50
N LYS A 142 -13.94 16.14 -3.26
CA LYS A 142 -15.14 16.20 -2.42
C LYS A 142 -16.33 15.48 -3.05
N GLU A 143 -16.49 15.53 -4.37
CA GLU A 143 -17.49 14.75 -5.11
C GLU A 143 -17.24 13.25 -4.94
N TYR A 144 -16.00 12.77 -5.16
CA TYR A 144 -15.62 11.38 -4.92
C TYR A 144 -15.93 10.94 -3.48
N PHE A 145 -15.50 11.73 -2.50
CA PHE A 145 -15.78 11.45 -1.10
C PHE A 145 -17.27 11.30 -0.84
N THR A 146 -18.07 12.29 -1.27
CA THR A 146 -19.51 12.33 -1.01
C THR A 146 -20.21 11.14 -1.64
N ALA A 147 -19.94 10.88 -2.92
CA ALA A 147 -20.55 9.76 -3.65
C ALA A 147 -20.22 8.38 -3.04
N ILE A 148 -19.01 8.23 -2.50
CA ILE A 148 -18.59 6.97 -1.88
C ILE A 148 -19.11 6.86 -0.43
N TYR A 149 -18.99 7.93 0.36
CA TYR A 149 -19.42 7.96 1.76
C TYR A 149 -20.91 7.65 1.90
N ASP A 150 -21.76 8.26 1.05
CA ASP A 150 -23.21 8.08 1.10
C ASP A 150 -23.66 6.69 0.61
N LYS A 151 -22.80 5.92 -0.07
CA LYS A 151 -23.05 4.52 -0.43
C LYS A 151 -22.62 3.52 0.65
N ILE A 152 -21.69 3.92 1.52
CA ILE A 152 -21.15 3.03 2.56
C ILE A 152 -22.01 3.13 3.84
N LYS A 153 -22.58 4.30 4.10
CA LYS A 153 -23.37 4.61 5.29
C LYS A 153 -24.86 4.53 5.01
#